data_75d197702ea0aef8fe1872a10149de5c
#
_entry.id   75d197702ea0aef8fe1872a10149de5c
#
_cell.length_a   1.000
_cell.length_b   1.000
_cell.length_c   1.000
_cell.angle_alpha   90.00
_cell.angle_beta   90.00
_cell.angle_gamma   90.00
#
_symmetry.space_group_name_H-M   'P 1'
#
loop_
_entity.id
_entity.type
_entity.pdbx_description
1 polymer ?
#
loop_
_entity_poly.entity_id
_entity_poly.type
_entity_poly.pdbx_seq_one_letter_code
_entity_poly.pdbx_strand_id
1 'polypeptide(L)'
;HGHSGNIDVVTAIKWSCNIFFYDVGRRLTSDVYDAYAYKLGLGQRTGVEVNEALGRLTKRTDKNYTSSLDIQAAIGQGNTVVSPIQLATYAATLANNGVRYRTHFVKAILDTNTGEVLSETQPEVMDIIEGNGNTFELVRQGMKQVPSTISGKISSYPIAIACKTGTPQRSETYASGKHYLNAMMIAYLPADDPEIAIGITVEYGGYGARTGDLVVDIANAYFAMKDGTLEVDPYVDPRTVAQEDAAASDTAAQTAPDAANDAQTDTTAAEPQQATAPAGVIEEENNDAMLAQ
;
A
#
# COMPACT_ATOMS: atom_id res chain seq x y z
N HIS A 1 -1.88 18.03 -11.91
CA HIS A 1 -2.20 17.81 -13.31
C HIS A 1 -3.51 18.51 -13.64
N GLY A 2 -3.48 19.55 -14.50
CA GLY A 2 -4.67 20.15 -15.04
C GLY A 2 -5.25 19.23 -16.12
N HIS A 3 -6.51 18.82 -15.95
CA HIS A 3 -7.26 18.18 -17.03
C HIS A 3 -7.94 19.26 -17.85
N SER A 4 -7.74 19.27 -19.16
CA SER A 4 -8.49 20.15 -20.06
C SER A 4 -9.82 19.47 -20.39
N GLY A 5 -10.93 20.03 -19.88
CA GLY A 5 -12.28 19.56 -20.17
C GLY A 5 -12.87 18.58 -19.15
N ASN A 6 -14.02 18.02 -19.48
CA ASN A 6 -14.74 17.05 -18.67
C ASN A 6 -14.03 15.69 -18.73
N ILE A 7 -13.87 15.04 -17.56
CA ILE A 7 -13.38 13.68 -17.46
C ILE A 7 -14.46 12.79 -16.87
N ASP A 8 -14.50 11.53 -17.31
CA ASP A 8 -15.36 10.49 -16.75
C ASP A 8 -14.71 9.81 -15.54
N VAL A 9 -15.45 8.92 -14.87
CA VAL A 9 -14.97 8.19 -13.70
C VAL A 9 -13.79 7.26 -14.03
N VAL A 10 -13.77 6.66 -15.21
CA VAL A 10 -12.68 5.76 -15.66
C VAL A 10 -11.36 6.53 -15.74
N THR A 11 -11.41 7.69 -16.39
CA THR A 11 -10.26 8.61 -16.50
C THR A 11 -9.85 9.17 -15.14
N ALA A 12 -10.82 9.50 -14.29
CA ALA A 12 -10.56 9.99 -12.93
C ALA A 12 -9.85 8.94 -12.05
N ILE A 13 -10.25 7.68 -12.13
CA ILE A 13 -9.57 6.56 -11.43
C ILE A 13 -8.16 6.37 -11.99
N LYS A 14 -8.00 6.30 -13.31
CA LYS A 14 -6.71 6.14 -13.98
C LYS A 14 -5.68 7.15 -13.50
N TRP A 15 -6.04 8.43 -13.51
CA TRP A 15 -5.13 9.53 -13.17
C TRP A 15 -5.18 9.93 -11.70
N SER A 16 -5.95 9.22 -10.87
CA SER A 16 -6.11 9.55 -9.45
C SER A 16 -6.52 11.02 -9.25
N CYS A 17 -7.54 11.49 -9.98
CA CYS A 17 -7.92 12.88 -10.04
C CYS A 17 -8.62 13.34 -8.75
N ASN A 18 -7.89 14.00 -7.86
CA ASN A 18 -8.45 14.51 -6.61
C ASN A 18 -9.62 15.48 -6.84
N ILE A 19 -9.55 16.36 -7.84
CA ILE A 19 -10.61 17.34 -8.11
C ILE A 19 -11.93 16.65 -8.41
N PHE A 20 -11.91 15.58 -9.22
CA PHE A 20 -13.10 14.78 -9.50
C PHE A 20 -13.70 14.19 -8.22
N PHE A 21 -12.85 13.54 -7.40
CA PHE A 21 -13.32 12.88 -6.17
C PHE A 21 -13.66 13.89 -5.07
N TYR A 22 -13.06 15.06 -5.03
CA TYR A 22 -13.52 16.16 -4.15
C TYR A 22 -14.95 16.59 -4.47
N ASP A 23 -15.30 16.70 -5.75
CA ASP A 23 -16.69 17.02 -6.14
C ASP A 23 -17.65 15.88 -5.79
N VAL A 24 -17.22 14.62 -5.95
CA VAL A 24 -18.00 13.45 -5.49
C VAL A 24 -18.22 13.51 -3.97
N GLY A 25 -17.17 13.76 -3.18
CA GLY A 25 -17.26 13.86 -1.72
C GLY A 25 -18.17 15.01 -1.27
N ARG A 26 -18.09 16.16 -1.94
CA ARG A 26 -18.97 17.30 -1.68
C ARG A 26 -20.45 16.97 -1.93
N ARG A 27 -20.75 16.10 -2.91
CA ARG A 27 -22.14 15.72 -3.27
C ARG A 27 -22.68 14.61 -2.41
N LEU A 28 -21.84 13.62 -2.04
CA LEU A 28 -22.29 12.40 -1.36
C LEU A 28 -22.36 12.54 0.16
N THR A 29 -21.56 13.36 0.78
CA THR A 29 -21.37 13.43 2.23
C THR A 29 -20.82 12.13 2.86
N SER A 30 -20.22 12.23 4.05
CA SER A 30 -19.61 11.06 4.73
C SER A 30 -20.62 9.98 5.08
N ASP A 31 -21.87 10.32 5.39
CA ASP A 31 -22.88 9.31 5.77
C ASP A 31 -23.15 8.31 4.64
N VAL A 32 -23.25 8.79 3.39
CA VAL A 32 -23.44 7.92 2.22
C VAL A 32 -22.16 7.17 1.91
N TYR A 33 -21.02 7.87 1.93
CA TYR A 33 -19.70 7.29 1.69
C TYR A 33 -19.40 6.15 2.67
N ASP A 34 -19.60 6.38 3.97
CA ASP A 34 -19.34 5.40 5.03
C ASP A 34 -20.21 4.16 4.90
N ALA A 35 -21.49 4.33 4.53
CA ALA A 35 -22.40 3.21 4.35
C ALA A 35 -21.90 2.25 3.26
N TYR A 36 -21.42 2.79 2.13
CA TYR A 36 -20.85 1.96 1.06
C TYR A 36 -19.46 1.42 1.42
N ALA A 37 -18.59 2.22 2.04
CA ALA A 37 -17.28 1.78 2.50
C ALA A 37 -17.41 0.60 3.48
N TYR A 38 -18.39 0.67 4.40
CA TYR A 38 -18.68 -0.41 5.32
C TYR A 38 -19.16 -1.68 4.60
N LYS A 39 -20.10 -1.58 3.66
CA LYS A 39 -20.54 -2.72 2.83
C LYS A 39 -19.39 -3.36 2.07
N LEU A 40 -18.45 -2.54 1.59
CA LEU A 40 -17.24 -2.99 0.90
C LEU A 40 -16.17 -3.59 1.84
N GLY A 41 -16.44 -3.68 3.14
CA GLY A 41 -15.59 -4.37 4.12
C GLY A 41 -14.62 -3.45 4.89
N LEU A 42 -14.69 -2.13 4.68
CA LEU A 42 -13.84 -1.18 5.40
C LEU A 42 -14.45 -0.79 6.75
N GLY A 43 -13.62 -0.57 7.76
CA GLY A 43 -14.08 -0.15 9.09
C GLY A 43 -14.79 -1.25 9.90
N GLN A 44 -14.64 -2.51 9.53
CA GLN A 44 -15.22 -3.68 10.19
C GLN A 44 -14.30 -4.90 10.14
N ARG A 45 -14.65 -5.97 10.86
CA ARG A 45 -13.92 -7.24 10.78
C ARG A 45 -14.11 -7.89 9.42
N THR A 46 -13.05 -8.48 8.89
CA THR A 46 -13.11 -9.26 7.64
C THR A 46 -13.57 -10.69 7.89
N GLY A 47 -13.40 -11.19 9.11
CA GLY A 47 -13.83 -12.50 9.56
C GLY A 47 -12.72 -13.54 9.71
N VAL A 48 -11.44 -13.14 9.55
CA VAL A 48 -10.31 -14.04 9.81
C VAL A 48 -10.26 -14.49 11.27
N GLU A 49 -9.65 -15.65 11.52
CA GLU A 49 -9.66 -16.34 12.81
C GLU A 49 -8.74 -15.72 13.86
N VAL A 50 -8.01 -14.64 13.50
CA VAL A 50 -7.13 -13.90 14.41
C VAL A 50 -7.73 -12.56 14.80
N ASN A 51 -7.18 -11.91 15.83
CA ASN A 51 -7.62 -10.58 16.23
C ASN A 51 -7.35 -9.56 15.13
N GLU A 52 -8.39 -8.82 14.75
CA GLU A 52 -8.35 -7.79 13.73
C GLU A 52 -8.53 -6.40 14.34
N ALA A 53 -7.73 -5.44 13.85
CA ALA A 53 -8.04 -4.03 14.03
C ALA A 53 -9.25 -3.67 13.15
N LEU A 54 -10.29 -3.09 13.77
CA LEU A 54 -11.51 -2.68 13.03
C LEU A 54 -11.28 -1.55 12.03
N GLY A 55 -10.18 -0.80 12.21
CA GLY A 55 -10.01 0.44 11.49
C GLY A 55 -11.03 1.50 11.93
N ARG A 56 -11.18 2.54 11.15
CA ARG A 56 -12.13 3.62 11.37
C ARG A 56 -12.47 4.32 10.07
N LEU A 57 -13.73 4.65 9.87
CA LEU A 57 -14.19 5.53 8.81
C LEU A 57 -14.41 6.95 9.37
N THR A 58 -14.29 7.96 8.53
CA THR A 58 -14.60 9.35 8.88
C THR A 58 -16.10 9.49 9.11
N LYS A 59 -16.53 9.97 10.30
CA LYS A 59 -17.94 10.12 10.64
C LYS A 59 -18.28 11.56 10.98
N ARG A 60 -19.50 11.98 10.65
CA ARG A 60 -20.03 13.29 11.06
C ARG A 60 -20.12 13.45 12.59
N THR A 61 -20.16 12.35 13.32
CA THR A 61 -20.15 12.31 14.78
C THR A 61 -18.75 12.43 15.39
N ASP A 62 -17.70 12.46 14.59
CA ASP A 62 -16.33 12.65 15.07
C ASP A 62 -16.19 14.03 15.73
N LYS A 63 -15.52 14.11 16.89
CA LYS A 63 -15.36 15.36 17.65
C LYS A 63 -14.71 16.50 16.87
N ASN A 64 -13.84 16.16 15.91
CA ASN A 64 -13.12 17.09 15.05
C ASN A 64 -13.76 17.19 13.66
N TYR A 65 -15.02 16.75 13.53
CA TYR A 65 -15.68 16.81 12.22
C TYR A 65 -15.84 18.24 11.74
N THR A 66 -15.51 18.42 10.46
CA THR A 66 -15.81 19.61 9.67
C THR A 66 -16.25 19.13 8.29
N SER A 67 -16.99 19.93 7.53
CA SER A 67 -17.43 19.58 6.18
C SER A 67 -16.27 19.30 5.22
N SER A 68 -15.07 19.81 5.50
CA SER A 68 -13.88 19.50 4.72
C SER A 68 -13.44 18.04 4.86
N LEU A 69 -13.81 17.36 5.96
CA LEU A 69 -13.53 15.94 6.14
C LEU A 69 -14.33 15.05 5.19
N ASP A 70 -15.53 15.45 4.76
CA ASP A 70 -16.28 14.73 3.71
C ASP A 70 -15.49 14.68 2.40
N ILE A 71 -14.88 15.83 2.04
CA ILE A 71 -14.06 15.96 0.83
C ILE A 71 -12.77 15.15 0.95
N GLN A 72 -12.12 15.19 2.12
CA GLN A 72 -10.88 14.43 2.40
C GLN A 72 -11.15 12.92 2.42
N ALA A 73 -12.26 12.48 3.03
CA ALA A 73 -12.64 11.08 3.08
C ALA A 73 -12.84 10.49 1.68
N ALA A 74 -13.38 11.26 0.74
CA ALA A 74 -13.61 10.82 -0.63
C ALA A 74 -12.32 10.48 -1.41
N ILE A 75 -11.16 10.93 -0.94
CA ILE A 75 -9.83 10.55 -1.47
C ILE A 75 -9.04 9.66 -0.50
N GLY A 76 -9.69 9.15 0.55
CA GLY A 76 -9.05 8.24 1.53
C GLY A 76 -8.17 8.95 2.55
N GLN A 77 -8.34 10.26 2.74
CA GLN A 77 -7.65 11.06 3.76
C GLN A 77 -8.56 11.31 4.97
N GLY A 78 -8.15 12.18 5.89
CA GLY A 78 -8.92 12.53 7.07
C GLY A 78 -8.81 11.49 8.19
N ASN A 79 -9.95 11.11 8.78
CA ASN A 79 -9.99 10.20 9.92
C ASN A 79 -10.06 8.70 9.53
N THR A 80 -10.05 8.36 8.24
CA THR A 80 -10.16 6.99 7.77
C THR A 80 -8.86 6.21 7.98
N VAL A 81 -8.98 5.07 8.67
CA VAL A 81 -7.86 4.13 8.92
C VAL A 81 -8.35 2.72 8.61
N VAL A 82 -7.61 1.99 7.81
CA VAL A 82 -7.95 0.62 7.39
C VAL A 82 -6.74 -0.30 7.51
N SER A 83 -6.98 -1.60 7.71
CA SER A 83 -5.92 -2.60 7.77
C SER A 83 -5.60 -3.16 6.38
N PRO A 84 -4.41 -3.74 6.15
CA PRO A 84 -4.06 -4.39 4.89
C PRO A 84 -5.02 -5.51 4.49
N ILE A 85 -5.53 -6.30 5.45
CA ILE A 85 -6.50 -7.35 5.16
C ILE A 85 -7.84 -6.78 4.69
N GLN A 86 -8.28 -5.64 5.24
CA GLN A 86 -9.47 -4.94 4.74
C GLN A 86 -9.26 -4.43 3.30
N LEU A 87 -8.06 -3.95 2.97
CA LEU A 87 -7.74 -3.53 1.60
C LEU A 87 -7.76 -4.72 0.62
N ALA A 88 -7.22 -5.87 1.01
CA ALA A 88 -7.28 -7.09 0.20
C ALA A 88 -8.72 -7.57 -0.01
N THR A 89 -9.53 -7.60 1.06
CA THR A 89 -10.96 -7.93 1.00
C THR A 89 -11.73 -6.95 0.11
N TYR A 90 -11.43 -5.66 0.21
CA TYR A 90 -12.01 -4.63 -0.65
C TYR A 90 -11.65 -4.85 -2.13
N ALA A 91 -10.38 -5.13 -2.42
CA ALA A 91 -9.94 -5.45 -3.78
C ALA A 91 -10.66 -6.71 -4.33
N ALA A 92 -10.79 -7.77 -3.52
CA ALA A 92 -11.52 -8.98 -3.87
C ALA A 92 -13.02 -8.71 -4.14
N THR A 93 -13.64 -7.84 -3.34
CA THR A 93 -15.05 -7.45 -3.52
C THR A 93 -15.26 -6.71 -4.85
N LEU A 94 -14.34 -5.80 -5.23
CA LEU A 94 -14.38 -5.11 -6.53
C LEU A 94 -14.17 -6.09 -7.69
N ALA A 95 -13.24 -7.03 -7.55
CA ALA A 95 -12.97 -8.09 -8.52
C ALA A 95 -14.19 -8.98 -8.74
N ASN A 96 -14.94 -9.28 -7.67
CA ASN A 96 -16.14 -10.12 -7.65
C ASN A 96 -17.45 -9.36 -7.93
N ASN A 97 -17.42 -8.23 -8.61
CA ASN A 97 -18.61 -7.43 -8.93
C ASN A 97 -19.49 -7.07 -7.71
N GLY A 98 -18.88 -6.79 -6.57
CA GLY A 98 -19.56 -6.37 -5.36
C GLY A 98 -19.97 -7.51 -4.42
N VAL A 99 -19.66 -8.76 -4.73
CA VAL A 99 -19.87 -9.87 -3.81
C VAL A 99 -18.71 -9.95 -2.82
N ARG A 100 -19.00 -9.71 -1.54
CA ARG A 100 -18.01 -9.76 -0.46
C ARG A 100 -18.15 -11.07 0.31
N TYR A 101 -17.05 -11.82 0.36
CA TYR A 101 -16.94 -13.05 1.13
C TYR A 101 -16.27 -12.81 2.50
N ARG A 102 -16.59 -13.67 3.45
CA ARG A 102 -15.84 -13.78 4.70
C ARG A 102 -14.42 -14.20 4.40
N THR A 103 -13.47 -13.45 4.91
CA THR A 103 -12.05 -13.79 4.79
C THR A 103 -11.68 -14.82 5.86
N HIS A 104 -10.85 -15.81 5.50
CA HIS A 104 -10.37 -16.85 6.41
C HIS A 104 -8.95 -17.26 6.04
N PHE A 105 -8.16 -17.72 7.01
CA PHE A 105 -6.84 -18.31 6.83
C PHE A 105 -6.91 -19.84 6.84
N VAL A 106 -7.84 -20.41 7.61
CA VAL A 106 -7.98 -21.85 7.73
C VAL A 106 -8.79 -22.39 6.56
N LYS A 107 -8.13 -23.09 5.64
CA LYS A 107 -8.79 -23.75 4.52
C LYS A 107 -9.46 -25.06 4.96
N ALA A 108 -8.74 -25.88 5.73
CA ALA A 108 -9.24 -27.19 6.20
C ALA A 108 -8.55 -27.58 7.51
N ILE A 109 -9.22 -28.44 8.27
CA ILE A 109 -8.68 -29.13 9.44
C ILE A 109 -8.54 -30.60 9.06
N LEU A 110 -7.34 -31.16 9.24
CA LEU A 110 -7.02 -32.53 8.88
C LEU A 110 -6.77 -33.36 10.15
N ASP A 111 -7.11 -34.63 10.12
CA ASP A 111 -6.64 -35.59 11.10
C ASP A 111 -5.13 -35.77 10.95
N THR A 112 -4.38 -35.61 12.04
CA THR A 112 -2.91 -35.65 12.03
C THR A 112 -2.33 -37.05 11.76
N ASN A 113 -3.11 -38.13 11.98
CA ASN A 113 -2.64 -39.49 11.80
C ASN A 113 -2.99 -40.05 10.43
N THR A 114 -4.20 -39.72 9.94
CA THR A 114 -4.73 -40.28 8.69
C THR A 114 -4.60 -39.32 7.51
N GLY A 115 -4.47 -38.00 7.74
CA GLY A 115 -4.52 -36.97 6.72
C GLY A 115 -5.94 -36.70 6.18
N GLU A 116 -6.96 -37.34 6.75
CA GLU A 116 -8.36 -37.13 6.33
C GLU A 116 -8.83 -35.72 6.67
N VAL A 117 -9.63 -35.13 5.78
CA VAL A 117 -10.25 -33.82 5.99
C VAL A 117 -11.38 -33.96 7.02
N LEU A 118 -11.18 -33.42 8.21
CA LEU A 118 -12.20 -33.37 9.27
C LEU A 118 -13.21 -32.25 9.06
N SER A 119 -12.74 -31.12 8.52
CA SER A 119 -13.58 -29.96 8.23
C SER A 119 -12.92 -29.10 7.15
N GLU A 120 -13.73 -28.53 6.26
CA GLU A 120 -13.27 -27.59 5.24
C GLU A 120 -14.09 -26.31 5.31
N THR A 121 -13.41 -25.16 5.28
CA THR A 121 -14.07 -23.86 5.30
C THR A 121 -14.77 -23.62 3.97
N GLN A 122 -16.08 -23.39 4.03
CA GLN A 122 -16.87 -23.09 2.85
C GLN A 122 -16.97 -21.57 2.64
N PRO A 123 -17.01 -21.09 1.37
CA PRO A 123 -17.23 -19.68 1.08
C PRO A 123 -18.54 -19.16 1.69
N GLU A 124 -18.45 -18.09 2.48
CA GLU A 124 -19.59 -17.43 3.12
C GLU A 124 -19.74 -16.02 2.56
N VAL A 125 -20.90 -15.74 1.92
CA VAL A 125 -21.20 -14.39 1.43
C VAL A 125 -21.61 -13.51 2.60
N MET A 126 -20.84 -12.44 2.84
CA MET A 126 -21.08 -11.47 3.91
C MET A 126 -21.97 -10.32 3.45
N ASP A 127 -21.84 -9.90 2.20
CA ASP A 127 -22.62 -8.80 1.63
C ASP A 127 -22.64 -8.88 0.10
N ILE A 128 -23.67 -8.32 -0.51
CA ILE A 128 -23.79 -8.13 -1.96
C ILE A 128 -24.09 -6.65 -2.18
N ILE A 129 -23.11 -5.94 -2.72
CA ILE A 129 -23.23 -4.52 -3.01
C ILE A 129 -23.84 -4.37 -4.40
N GLU A 130 -25.10 -3.96 -4.45
CA GLU A 130 -25.76 -3.69 -5.71
C GLU A 130 -25.21 -2.39 -6.32
N GLY A 131 -24.77 -2.49 -7.56
CA GLY A 131 -24.40 -1.33 -8.39
C GLY A 131 -25.50 -1.02 -9.38
N ASN A 132 -25.68 0.25 -9.73
CA ASN A 132 -26.58 0.64 -10.80
C ASN A 132 -25.92 0.37 -12.15
N GLY A 133 -26.50 -0.54 -12.94
CA GLY A 133 -26.02 -0.82 -14.31
C GLY A 133 -24.58 -1.32 -14.34
N ASN A 134 -23.67 -0.53 -14.93
CA ASN A 134 -22.28 -0.87 -15.15
C ASN A 134 -21.30 -0.29 -14.11
N THR A 135 -21.75 0.02 -12.89
CA THR A 135 -20.95 0.68 -11.85
C THR A 135 -19.62 -0.04 -11.59
N PHE A 136 -19.66 -1.34 -11.29
CA PHE A 136 -18.44 -2.12 -11.04
C PHE A 136 -17.57 -2.23 -12.28
N GLU A 137 -18.17 -2.35 -13.46
CA GLU A 137 -17.43 -2.41 -14.72
C GLU A 137 -16.63 -1.13 -14.96
N LEU A 138 -17.22 0.05 -14.77
CA LEU A 138 -16.53 1.33 -14.91
C LEU A 138 -15.37 1.48 -13.92
N VAL A 139 -15.55 1.05 -12.66
CA VAL A 139 -14.48 1.04 -11.66
C VAL A 139 -13.34 0.14 -12.10
N ARG A 140 -13.64 -1.09 -12.53
CA ARG A 140 -12.64 -2.06 -13.00
C ARG A 140 -11.91 -1.56 -14.23
N GLN A 141 -12.61 -0.96 -15.21
CA GLN A 141 -11.99 -0.33 -16.38
C GLN A 141 -11.00 0.76 -15.99
N GLY A 142 -11.37 1.61 -15.03
CA GLY A 142 -10.47 2.62 -14.47
C GLY A 142 -9.23 1.99 -13.84
N MET A 143 -9.42 0.97 -12.99
CA MET A 143 -8.32 0.27 -12.31
C MET A 143 -7.38 -0.46 -13.28
N LYS A 144 -7.88 -1.05 -14.38
CA LYS A 144 -7.08 -1.68 -15.43
C LYS A 144 -6.17 -0.70 -16.17
N GLN A 145 -6.50 0.59 -16.18
CA GLN A 145 -5.70 1.62 -16.83
C GLN A 145 -4.61 2.21 -15.93
N VAL A 146 -4.70 2.04 -14.59
CA VAL A 146 -3.73 2.59 -13.64
C VAL A 146 -2.30 2.09 -13.89
N PRO A 147 -2.02 0.79 -14.16
CA PRO A 147 -0.65 0.31 -14.38
C PRO A 147 0.10 1.10 -15.45
N SER A 148 -0.57 1.57 -16.50
CA SER A 148 0.06 2.38 -17.56
C SER A 148 0.54 3.77 -17.09
N THR A 149 0.15 4.19 -15.89
CA THR A 149 0.57 5.47 -15.29
C THR A 149 1.70 5.31 -14.27
N ILE A 150 2.13 4.08 -14.02
CA ILE A 150 3.15 3.72 -13.03
C ILE A 150 4.39 3.24 -13.79
N SER A 151 5.57 3.74 -13.42
CA SER A 151 6.85 3.21 -13.91
C SER A 151 7.21 1.92 -13.16
N GLY A 152 7.97 1.04 -13.81
CA GLY A 152 8.44 -0.21 -13.21
C GLY A 152 7.83 -1.45 -13.85
N LYS A 153 7.99 -2.60 -13.21
CA LYS A 153 7.59 -3.92 -13.74
C LYS A 153 6.08 -4.03 -14.00
N ILE A 154 5.26 -3.34 -13.18
CA ILE A 154 3.79 -3.44 -13.26
C ILE A 154 3.23 -2.94 -14.60
N SER A 155 3.86 -1.93 -15.22
CA SER A 155 3.38 -1.36 -16.48
C SER A 155 3.56 -2.27 -17.69
N SER A 156 4.49 -3.23 -17.61
CA SER A 156 4.83 -4.16 -18.68
C SER A 156 4.58 -5.63 -18.31
N TYR A 157 3.89 -5.88 -17.20
CA TYR A 157 3.61 -7.23 -16.77
C TYR A 157 2.69 -7.94 -17.79
N PRO A 158 3.00 -9.22 -18.19
CA PRO A 158 2.28 -9.88 -19.27
C PRO A 158 0.81 -10.21 -18.95
N ILE A 159 0.48 -10.36 -17.64
CA ILE A 159 -0.88 -10.60 -17.20
C ILE A 159 -1.49 -9.25 -16.81
N ALA A 160 -2.67 -8.94 -17.36
CA ALA A 160 -3.33 -7.67 -17.08
C ALA A 160 -3.63 -7.52 -15.57
N ILE A 161 -3.17 -6.42 -14.98
CA ILE A 161 -3.39 -6.06 -13.57
C ILE A 161 -4.39 -4.93 -13.50
N ALA A 162 -5.38 -5.03 -12.62
CA ALA A 162 -6.20 -3.91 -12.18
C ALA A 162 -5.73 -3.46 -10.79
N CYS A 163 -5.40 -2.17 -10.64
CA CYS A 163 -4.88 -1.66 -9.36
C CYS A 163 -5.31 -0.23 -9.08
N LYS A 164 -5.10 0.22 -7.83
CA LYS A 164 -5.20 1.62 -7.44
C LYS A 164 -4.17 1.94 -6.38
N THR A 165 -3.41 2.99 -6.64
CA THR A 165 -2.41 3.53 -5.71
C THR A 165 -3.04 4.40 -4.64
N GLY A 166 -2.50 4.36 -3.43
CA GLY A 166 -2.77 5.28 -2.34
C GLY A 166 -1.47 5.91 -1.82
N THR A 167 -1.53 7.17 -1.43
CA THR A 167 -0.39 7.90 -0.85
C THR A 167 -0.90 8.77 0.29
N PRO A 168 -1.38 8.16 1.41
CA PRO A 168 -1.87 8.94 2.53
C PRO A 168 -0.73 9.65 3.24
N GLN A 169 -1.00 10.90 3.64
CA GLN A 169 -0.11 11.69 4.47
C GLN A 169 -0.22 11.27 5.92
N ARG A 170 0.91 11.21 6.61
CA ARG A 170 0.97 11.01 8.06
C ARG A 170 0.89 12.35 8.79
N SER A 171 0.56 12.29 10.09
CA SER A 171 0.62 13.47 10.95
C SER A 171 2.06 13.95 11.20
N GLU A 172 3.01 13.02 11.20
CA GLU A 172 4.43 13.29 11.40
C GLU A 172 5.05 13.97 10.19
N THR A 173 5.98 14.88 10.43
CA THR A 173 6.67 15.64 9.40
C THR A 173 8.19 15.51 9.49
N TYR A 174 8.87 15.67 8.35
CA TYR A 174 10.30 15.90 8.29
C TYR A 174 10.66 17.26 8.93
N ALA A 175 11.93 17.48 9.20
CA ALA A 175 12.45 18.80 9.64
C ALA A 175 12.12 19.93 8.64
N SER A 176 11.90 19.61 7.37
CA SER A 176 11.46 20.53 6.31
C SER A 176 9.97 20.90 6.37
N GLY A 177 9.19 20.37 7.33
CA GLY A 177 7.75 20.55 7.43
C GLY A 177 6.92 19.69 6.45
N LYS A 178 7.55 18.93 5.55
CA LYS A 178 6.82 18.00 4.66
C LYS A 178 6.36 16.77 5.43
N HIS A 179 5.11 16.34 5.19
CA HIS A 179 4.58 15.12 5.79
C HIS A 179 5.27 13.85 5.29
N TYR A 180 5.45 12.88 6.18
CA TYR A 180 5.76 11.51 5.76
C TYR A 180 4.57 10.93 5.03
N LEU A 181 4.85 10.01 4.10
CA LEU A 181 3.86 9.36 3.26
C LEU A 181 3.92 7.85 3.45
N ASN A 182 2.76 7.20 3.49
CA ASN A 182 2.67 5.75 3.37
C ASN A 182 2.45 5.37 1.91
N ALA A 183 3.13 4.32 1.44
CA ALA A 183 2.86 3.76 0.13
C ALA A 183 1.82 2.65 0.25
N MET A 184 0.72 2.77 -0.49
CA MET A 184 -0.38 1.82 -0.46
C MET A 184 -0.79 1.43 -1.88
N MET A 185 -1.28 0.21 -2.03
CA MET A 185 -1.91 -0.26 -3.26
C MET A 185 -2.92 -1.35 -2.97
N ILE A 186 -4.01 -1.32 -3.71
CA ILE A 186 -4.88 -2.47 -3.92
C ILE A 186 -4.73 -2.94 -5.36
N ALA A 187 -4.74 -4.25 -5.56
CA ALA A 187 -4.67 -4.84 -6.89
C ALA A 187 -5.43 -6.16 -6.94
N TYR A 188 -5.80 -6.57 -8.14
CA TYR A 188 -6.23 -7.94 -8.42
C TYR A 188 -5.81 -8.33 -9.84
N LEU A 189 -5.60 -9.61 -10.03
CA LEU A 189 -5.16 -10.16 -11.32
C LEU A 189 -5.54 -11.65 -11.46
N PRO A 190 -5.69 -12.17 -12.72
CA PRO A 190 -5.81 -11.40 -13.96
C PRO A 190 -6.98 -10.40 -13.90
N ALA A 191 -6.88 -9.26 -14.58
CA ALA A 191 -7.88 -8.20 -14.44
C ALA A 191 -9.26 -8.57 -15.01
N ASP A 192 -9.31 -9.52 -15.97
CA ASP A 192 -10.56 -9.96 -16.62
C ASP A 192 -11.16 -11.21 -15.97
N ASP A 193 -10.33 -12.09 -15.42
CA ASP A 193 -10.73 -13.30 -14.69
C ASP A 193 -9.92 -13.39 -13.39
N PRO A 194 -10.27 -12.62 -12.34
CA PRO A 194 -9.48 -12.46 -11.14
C PRO A 194 -9.31 -13.75 -10.34
N GLU A 195 -8.06 -14.10 -10.03
CA GLU A 195 -7.70 -15.24 -9.19
C GLU A 195 -7.12 -14.81 -7.84
N ILE A 196 -6.45 -13.66 -7.78
CA ILE A 196 -5.82 -13.16 -6.56
C ILE A 196 -6.11 -11.66 -6.38
N ALA A 197 -6.38 -11.27 -5.14
CA ALA A 197 -6.52 -9.88 -4.72
C ALA A 197 -5.46 -9.54 -3.68
N ILE A 198 -4.88 -8.35 -3.79
CA ILE A 198 -3.71 -7.90 -3.04
C ILE A 198 -4.01 -6.55 -2.37
N GLY A 199 -3.68 -6.45 -1.09
CA GLY A 199 -3.65 -5.19 -0.34
C GLY A 199 -2.27 -4.96 0.24
N ILE A 200 -1.61 -3.85 -0.12
CA ILE A 200 -0.26 -3.51 0.33
C ILE A 200 -0.28 -2.20 1.09
N THR A 201 0.43 -2.17 2.21
CA THR A 201 0.73 -0.96 2.97
C THR A 201 2.20 -1.00 3.40
N VAL A 202 2.96 0.02 3.01
CA VAL A 202 4.35 0.23 3.46
C VAL A 202 4.39 1.55 4.20
N GLU A 203 4.53 1.49 5.52
CA GLU A 203 4.67 2.69 6.34
C GLU A 203 5.96 3.43 5.98
N TYR A 204 5.87 4.75 5.91
CA TYR A 204 6.97 5.61 5.46
C TYR A 204 7.52 5.28 4.05
N GLY A 205 6.80 4.46 3.28
CA GLY A 205 7.21 3.98 1.95
C GLY A 205 7.21 5.04 0.84
N GLY A 206 6.73 6.24 1.14
CA GLY A 206 6.63 7.32 0.17
C GLY A 206 5.41 7.18 -0.74
N TYR A 207 5.60 7.29 -2.04
CA TYR A 207 4.50 7.25 -3.01
C TYR A 207 4.02 5.83 -3.28
N GLY A 208 2.69 5.64 -3.31
CA GLY A 208 2.04 4.34 -3.54
C GLY A 208 2.47 3.65 -4.84
N ALA A 209 2.85 4.40 -5.87
CA ALA A 209 3.37 3.83 -7.11
C ALA A 209 4.60 2.91 -6.92
N ARG A 210 5.39 3.11 -5.86
CA ARG A 210 6.55 2.28 -5.52
C ARG A 210 6.19 0.83 -5.16
N THR A 211 4.96 0.58 -4.76
CA THR A 211 4.50 -0.78 -4.44
C THR A 211 4.10 -1.59 -5.67
N GLY A 212 4.16 -1.01 -6.87
CA GLY A 212 3.84 -1.71 -8.11
C GLY A 212 4.72 -2.93 -8.37
N ASP A 213 6.01 -2.84 -8.09
CA ASP A 213 6.94 -3.96 -8.26
C ASP A 213 6.65 -5.09 -7.25
N LEU A 214 6.22 -4.76 -6.03
CA LEU A 214 5.79 -5.76 -5.04
C LEU A 214 4.55 -6.54 -5.51
N VAL A 215 3.61 -5.87 -6.19
CA VAL A 215 2.45 -6.57 -6.79
C VAL A 215 2.92 -7.59 -7.81
N VAL A 216 3.89 -7.24 -8.65
CA VAL A 216 4.46 -8.17 -9.66
C VAL A 216 5.19 -9.34 -8.99
N ASP A 217 5.97 -9.08 -7.95
CA ASP A 217 6.71 -10.13 -7.25
C ASP A 217 5.73 -11.11 -6.55
N ILE A 218 4.65 -10.62 -5.93
CA ILE A 218 3.58 -11.46 -5.36
C ILE A 218 2.87 -12.25 -6.47
N ALA A 219 2.57 -11.63 -7.61
CA ALA A 219 1.93 -12.29 -8.74
C ALA A 219 2.79 -13.43 -9.30
N ASN A 220 4.10 -13.19 -9.48
CA ASN A 220 5.04 -14.22 -9.93
C ASN A 220 5.08 -15.40 -8.97
N ALA A 221 5.15 -15.14 -7.65
CA ALA A 221 5.13 -16.20 -6.65
C ALA A 221 3.82 -17.00 -6.67
N TYR A 222 2.68 -16.30 -6.81
CA TYR A 222 1.37 -16.95 -6.88
C TYR A 222 1.25 -17.89 -8.09
N PHE A 223 1.60 -17.41 -9.29
CA PHE A 223 1.50 -18.23 -10.50
C PHE A 223 2.53 -19.35 -10.49
N ALA A 224 3.76 -19.12 -10.03
CA ALA A 224 4.76 -20.17 -9.89
C ALA A 224 4.33 -21.26 -8.89
N MET A 225 3.67 -20.87 -7.79
CA MET A 225 3.08 -21.84 -6.85
C MET A 225 1.94 -22.64 -7.51
N LYS A 226 1.07 -21.98 -8.27
CA LYS A 226 -0.06 -22.62 -8.98
C LYS A 226 0.43 -23.61 -10.03
N ASP A 227 1.50 -23.27 -10.75
CA ASP A 227 2.09 -24.10 -11.80
C ASP A 227 3.07 -25.16 -11.25
N GLY A 228 3.30 -25.18 -9.93
CA GLY A 228 4.23 -26.09 -9.28
C GLY A 228 5.71 -25.84 -9.60
N THR A 229 6.03 -24.63 -10.06
CA THR A 229 7.39 -24.19 -10.42
C THR A 229 8.04 -23.30 -9.36
N LEU A 230 7.32 -23.00 -8.27
CA LEU A 230 7.86 -22.20 -7.17
C LEU A 230 8.93 -23.01 -6.44
N GLU A 231 10.17 -22.59 -6.60
CA GLU A 231 11.25 -23.05 -5.71
C GLU A 231 11.10 -22.33 -4.37
N VAL A 232 10.71 -23.07 -3.33
CA VAL A 232 10.65 -22.53 -1.97
C VAL A 232 12.02 -22.79 -1.35
N ASP A 233 12.81 -21.74 -1.19
CA ASP A 233 13.96 -21.83 -0.29
C ASP A 233 13.47 -22.25 1.09
N PRO A 234 14.10 -23.26 1.72
CA PRO A 234 13.74 -23.62 3.08
C PRO A 234 13.83 -22.35 3.95
N TYR A 235 12.77 -22.08 4.72
CA TYR A 235 12.75 -20.93 5.62
C TYR A 235 14.01 -20.88 6.46
N VAL A 236 14.86 -19.92 6.20
CA VAL A 236 16.02 -19.60 7.04
C VAL A 236 15.56 -18.55 8.03
N ASP A 237 15.52 -18.89 9.32
CA ASP A 237 15.17 -17.92 10.37
C ASP A 237 16.15 -16.73 10.28
N PRO A 238 15.69 -15.49 10.05
CA PRO A 238 16.58 -14.33 9.96
C PRO A 238 17.51 -14.15 11.15
N ARG A 239 17.15 -14.71 12.31
CA ARG A 239 18.00 -14.71 13.51
C ARG A 239 19.20 -15.65 13.40
N THR A 240 19.09 -16.74 12.63
CA THR A 240 20.24 -17.64 12.37
C THR A 240 21.23 -17.00 11.39
N VAL A 241 20.75 -16.33 10.36
CA VAL A 241 21.61 -15.59 9.42
C VAL A 241 22.38 -14.49 10.13
N ALA A 242 21.72 -13.71 11.00
CA ALA A 242 22.38 -12.67 11.79
C ALA A 242 23.43 -13.22 12.76
N GLN A 243 23.25 -14.45 13.26
CA GLN A 243 24.24 -15.12 14.13
C GLN A 243 25.44 -15.65 13.32
N GLU A 244 25.21 -16.17 12.13
CA GLU A 244 26.28 -16.64 11.23
C GLU A 244 27.13 -15.47 10.73
N ASP A 245 26.51 -14.33 10.36
CA ASP A 245 27.23 -13.12 9.95
C ASP A 245 28.04 -12.52 11.11
N ALA A 246 27.51 -12.52 12.33
CA ALA A 246 28.24 -12.08 13.53
C ALA A 246 29.43 -13.01 13.85
N ALA A 247 29.23 -14.33 13.74
CA ALA A 247 30.31 -15.30 13.96
C ALA A 247 31.40 -15.22 12.88
N ALA A 248 31.00 -14.96 11.61
CA ALA A 248 31.95 -14.79 10.52
C ALA A 248 32.79 -13.50 10.69
N SER A 249 32.21 -12.42 11.22
CA SER A 249 32.91 -11.17 11.51
C SER A 249 33.92 -11.31 12.67
N ASP A 250 33.57 -12.07 13.72
CA ASP A 250 34.46 -12.35 14.83
C ASP A 250 35.65 -13.24 14.42
N THR A 251 35.41 -14.19 13.52
CA THR A 251 36.48 -15.07 12.99
C THR A 251 37.46 -14.29 12.09
N ALA A 252 36.93 -13.35 11.31
CA ALA A 252 37.76 -12.47 10.46
C ALA A 252 38.63 -11.50 11.29
N ALA A 253 38.12 -11.04 12.44
CA ALA A 253 38.89 -10.20 13.36
C ALA A 253 40.02 -10.94 14.08
N GLN A 254 39.91 -12.27 14.28
CA GLN A 254 40.93 -13.08 14.93
C GLN A 254 42.03 -13.63 13.99
N THR A 255 41.85 -13.48 12.67
CA THR A 255 42.82 -13.95 11.65
C THR A 255 43.64 -12.84 11.01
N ALA A 256 43.56 -11.61 11.47
CA ALA A 256 44.45 -10.55 11.03
C ALA A 256 45.86 -10.77 11.62
N PRO A 257 46.96 -10.89 10.82
CA PRO A 257 48.28 -11.07 11.35
C PRO A 257 48.74 -9.79 12.04
N ASP A 258 49.27 -9.94 13.27
CA ASP A 258 49.97 -8.92 14.01
C ASP A 258 51.14 -8.37 13.16
N ALA A 259 50.94 -7.21 12.54
CA ALA A 259 52.04 -6.44 12.00
C ALA A 259 52.60 -5.54 13.12
N ALA A 260 53.59 -6.09 13.82
CA ALA A 260 54.34 -5.41 14.85
C ALA A 260 55.11 -4.20 14.28
N ASN A 261 54.87 -3.08 14.92
CA ASN A 261 55.87 -2.14 15.43
C ASN A 261 57.09 -1.86 14.57
N ASP A 262 57.19 -0.64 14.00
CA ASP A 262 58.41 0.12 14.18
C ASP A 262 58.10 1.64 14.24
N ALA A 263 58.72 2.20 15.28
CA ALA A 263 58.57 3.57 15.70
C ALA A 263 59.33 4.55 14.76
N GLN A 264 58.85 5.76 14.61
CA GLN A 264 59.61 6.91 15.08
C GLN A 264 58.84 8.23 14.94
N THR A 265 58.89 8.94 16.04
CA THR A 265 58.52 10.31 16.32
C THR A 265 58.87 11.32 15.19
N ASP A 266 57.93 12.19 14.83
CA ASP A 266 58.26 13.62 14.77
C ASP A 266 57.03 14.50 15.02
N THR A 267 57.22 15.43 15.92
CA THR A 267 56.28 16.45 16.39
C THR A 267 56.32 17.65 15.45
N THR A 268 55.20 18.05 14.89
CA THR A 268 54.91 19.48 14.66
C THR A 268 53.40 19.72 14.53
N ALA A 269 52.91 20.59 15.38
CA ALA A 269 51.55 21.09 15.44
C ALA A 269 51.21 21.95 14.21
N ALA A 270 50.00 21.76 13.67
CA ALA A 270 49.35 22.76 12.83
C ALA A 270 47.84 22.73 13.11
N GLU A 271 47.34 23.89 13.51
CA GLU A 271 45.93 24.17 13.76
C GLU A 271 45.04 23.95 12.53
N PRO A 272 43.78 23.63 12.69
CA PRO A 272 42.83 23.48 11.57
C PRO A 272 42.30 24.83 11.11
N GLN A 273 42.50 25.15 9.85
CA GLN A 273 41.86 26.27 9.16
C GLN A 273 40.40 25.90 8.83
N GLN A 274 39.49 26.79 9.22
CA GLN A 274 38.08 26.82 8.83
C GLN A 274 37.96 27.01 7.31
N ALA A 275 37.26 26.05 6.65
CA ALA A 275 36.83 26.21 5.27
C ALA A 275 35.42 26.85 5.25
N THR A 276 35.35 28.04 4.70
CA THR A 276 34.13 28.79 4.39
C THR A 276 33.45 28.16 3.18
N ALA A 277 32.14 27.84 3.33
CA ALA A 277 31.27 27.41 2.24
C ALA A 277 30.81 28.63 1.39
N PRO A 278 30.67 28.50 0.07
CA PRO A 278 30.09 29.56 -0.75
C PRO A 278 28.57 29.54 -0.68
N ALA A 279 28.00 30.72 -0.47
CA ALA A 279 26.55 30.98 -0.54
C ALA A 279 26.09 30.88 -2.00
N GLY A 280 25.22 29.94 -2.28
CA GLY A 280 24.41 29.87 -3.50
C GLY A 280 22.99 30.29 -3.18
N VAL A 281 22.59 31.47 -3.63
CA VAL A 281 21.24 32.00 -3.60
C VAL A 281 20.40 31.21 -4.62
N ILE A 282 19.34 30.56 -4.16
CA ILE A 282 18.27 30.08 -5.04
C ILE A 282 17.03 30.88 -4.66
N GLU A 283 16.55 31.68 -5.59
CA GLU A 283 15.33 32.48 -5.50
C GLU A 283 14.12 31.55 -5.28
N GLU A 284 13.39 31.78 -4.19
CA GLU A 284 12.07 31.23 -3.97
C GLU A 284 11.05 32.04 -4.79
N GLU A 285 10.49 31.44 -5.83
CA GLU A 285 9.25 31.96 -6.42
C GLU A 285 8.09 31.71 -5.45
N ASN A 286 7.66 32.80 -4.85
CA ASN A 286 6.47 32.94 -4.04
C ASN A 286 5.22 32.63 -4.89
N ASN A 287 4.53 31.55 -4.58
CA ASN A 287 3.21 31.23 -5.14
C ASN A 287 2.14 31.28 -4.04
N ASP A 288 2.10 32.42 -3.31
CA ASP A 288 1.03 32.80 -2.39
C ASP A 288 0.09 33.80 -3.08
N ALA A 289 -0.71 33.30 -4.02
CA ALA A 289 -1.85 34.09 -4.53
C ALA A 289 -2.89 33.19 -5.18
N MET A 290 -3.63 32.40 -4.37
CA MET A 290 -4.93 31.83 -4.80
C MET A 290 -5.78 31.29 -3.63
N LEU A 291 -5.98 32.11 -2.61
CA LEU A 291 -7.02 31.88 -1.59
C LEU A 291 -7.71 33.20 -1.24
N ALA A 292 -8.30 33.89 -2.24
CA ALA A 292 -9.29 34.93 -2.03
C ALA A 292 -10.05 35.17 -3.33
N GLN A 293 -11.06 34.35 -3.60
CA GLN A 293 -12.33 34.71 -4.25
C GLN A 293 -13.28 33.51 -4.18
#